data_06348697d617b51e6f654726a03d8097
#
_entry.id   06348697d617b51e6f654726a03d8097
#
_cell.length_a   1.000
_cell.length_b   1.000
_cell.length_c   1.000
_cell.angle_alpha   90.00
_cell.angle_beta   90.00
_cell.angle_gamma   90.00
#
_symmetry.space_group_name_H-M   'P 1'
#
loop_
_entity.id
_entity.type
_entity.pdbx_description
1 polymer ?
#
loop_
_entity_poly.entity_id
_entity_poly.type
_entity_poly.pdbx_seq_one_letter_code
_entity_poly.pdbx_strand_id
1 'polypeptide(L)'
;TQEMRARFAARFGGELAARLEFRTINGVAARIIALYSRMYGRTPPELIRNESETTPLLMRLWQDTNHEYPAESTVKDLRTAITYIKNMCLTDAELDELETDIENLPDLYRGYQKALKAAHKMDYDDQLCFALQILRGAPAVAAAFRKRYKYFCVDESQDTSKVQHEIIRVLAQESGNIFMVGDEDQSIYGFRAAYPQALMDFEKTYPGAQILLMEQNYRSTEPILEAANRFVARNRYRRPKTIAPTQGPGAPLQIVSVPRRADQLPFLFETAQHCDTGTAVLFRNHESALPIIDLCERRGIPYACKAVDQTFFTNKIVRDVTDIFTLAAHPADGETFLRCYYKFGVPVTRAQALFACNQARQYGQGCWTALLNEDS
;
A
#
# COMPACT_ATOMS: atom_id res chain seq x y z
N THR A 1 -15.21 -6.08 -0.57
CA THR A 1 -16.63 -5.71 -0.46
C THR A 1 -17.51 -6.49 -1.42
N GLN A 2 -17.16 -6.64 -2.70
CA GLN A 2 -17.92 -7.49 -3.64
C GLN A 2 -17.92 -8.95 -3.22
N GLU A 3 -16.77 -9.49 -2.83
CA GLU A 3 -16.63 -10.84 -2.33
C GLU A 3 -17.47 -11.08 -1.07
N MET A 4 -17.42 -10.17 -0.08
CA MET A 4 -18.26 -10.26 1.13
C MET A 4 -19.74 -10.31 0.78
N ARG A 5 -20.19 -9.46 -0.16
CA ARG A 5 -21.58 -9.47 -0.63
C ARG A 5 -21.95 -10.79 -1.29
N ALA A 6 -21.06 -11.33 -2.12
CA ALA A 6 -21.27 -12.60 -2.81
C ALA A 6 -21.35 -13.77 -1.80
N ARG A 7 -20.44 -13.82 -0.83
CA ARG A 7 -20.46 -14.81 0.28
C ARG A 7 -21.72 -14.72 1.11
N PHE A 8 -22.14 -13.50 1.45
CA PHE A 8 -23.37 -13.27 2.18
C PHE A 8 -24.59 -13.72 1.38
N ALA A 9 -24.66 -13.36 0.09
CA ALA A 9 -25.75 -13.75 -0.78
C ALA A 9 -25.84 -15.28 -0.98
N ALA A 10 -24.70 -15.96 -1.07
CA ALA A 10 -24.63 -17.42 -1.16
C ALA A 10 -25.16 -18.12 0.09
N ARG A 11 -24.95 -17.50 1.28
CA ARG A 11 -25.35 -18.10 2.55
C ARG A 11 -26.76 -17.73 2.99
N PHE A 12 -27.20 -16.50 2.74
CA PHE A 12 -28.44 -15.94 3.28
C PHE A 12 -29.46 -15.51 2.21
N GLY A 13 -29.10 -15.65 0.95
CA GLY A 13 -29.96 -15.29 -0.19
C GLY A 13 -29.71 -13.87 -0.72
N GLY A 14 -29.95 -13.71 -2.03
CA GLY A 14 -29.71 -12.44 -2.73
C GLY A 14 -30.65 -11.32 -2.27
N GLU A 15 -31.86 -11.62 -1.85
CA GLU A 15 -32.81 -10.64 -1.37
C GLU A 15 -32.33 -9.94 -0.07
N LEU A 16 -31.84 -10.70 0.90
CA LEU A 16 -31.24 -10.13 2.11
C LEU A 16 -29.96 -9.37 1.80
N ALA A 17 -29.11 -9.88 0.90
CA ALA A 17 -27.89 -9.18 0.47
C ALA A 17 -28.17 -7.84 -0.22
N ALA A 18 -29.33 -7.70 -0.90
CA ALA A 18 -29.74 -6.45 -1.52
C ALA A 18 -30.16 -5.37 -0.49
N ARG A 19 -30.57 -5.77 0.71
CA ARG A 19 -30.94 -4.85 1.80
C ARG A 19 -29.75 -4.31 2.57
N LEU A 20 -28.57 -4.94 2.43
CA LEU A 20 -27.34 -4.54 3.09
C LEU A 20 -26.44 -3.73 2.17
N GLU A 21 -25.71 -2.79 2.72
CA GLU A 21 -24.73 -2.01 2.00
C GLU A 21 -23.31 -2.44 2.38
N PHE A 22 -22.61 -3.09 1.46
CA PHE A 22 -21.21 -3.51 1.63
C PHE A 22 -20.28 -2.44 1.02
N ARG A 23 -19.53 -1.73 1.85
CA ARG A 23 -18.61 -0.67 1.42
C ARG A 23 -17.31 -0.65 2.20
N THR A 24 -16.29 -0.08 1.59
CA THR A 24 -15.12 0.39 2.32
C THR A 24 -15.46 1.70 3.05
N ILE A 25 -14.75 2.00 4.11
CA ILE A 25 -14.95 3.25 4.87
C ILE A 25 -14.66 4.47 3.97
N ASN A 26 -13.64 4.41 3.09
CA ASN A 26 -13.39 5.44 2.08
C ASN A 26 -14.58 5.63 1.12
N GLY A 27 -15.25 4.55 0.74
CA GLY A 27 -16.47 4.63 -0.05
C GLY A 27 -17.65 5.29 0.66
N VAL A 28 -17.71 5.17 2.00
CA VAL A 28 -18.67 5.93 2.83
C VAL A 28 -18.26 7.39 2.92
N ALA A 29 -16.96 7.67 3.13
CA ALA A 29 -16.41 9.04 3.17
C ALA A 29 -16.71 9.82 1.88
N ALA A 30 -16.51 9.20 0.71
CA ALA A 30 -16.87 9.81 -0.58
C ALA A 30 -18.35 10.21 -0.65
N ARG A 31 -19.26 9.39 -0.11
CA ARG A 31 -20.69 9.69 -0.09
C ARG A 31 -21.06 10.79 0.89
N ILE A 32 -20.36 10.89 2.02
CA ILE A 32 -20.53 11.98 2.98
C ILE A 32 -20.19 13.31 2.30
N ILE A 33 -19.04 13.38 1.63
CA ILE A 33 -18.61 14.57 0.89
C ILE A 33 -19.60 14.90 -0.23
N ALA A 34 -20.05 13.90 -1.01
CA ALA A 34 -21.01 14.11 -2.09
C ALA A 34 -22.39 14.61 -1.60
N LEU A 35 -22.86 14.13 -0.45
CA LEU A 35 -24.10 14.61 0.15
C LEU A 35 -23.93 16.05 0.64
N TYR A 36 -22.84 16.37 1.35
CA TYR A 36 -22.52 17.70 1.81
C TYR A 36 -22.47 18.69 0.63
N SER A 37 -21.76 18.32 -0.43
CA SER A 37 -21.63 19.14 -1.64
C SER A 37 -22.98 19.49 -2.26
N ARG A 38 -23.87 18.50 -2.35
CA ARG A 38 -25.25 18.72 -2.83
C ARG A 38 -26.09 19.62 -1.93
N MET A 39 -26.01 19.38 -0.61
CA MET A 39 -26.84 20.12 0.34
C MET A 39 -26.43 21.58 0.46
N TYR A 40 -25.14 21.88 0.31
CA TYR A 40 -24.59 23.21 0.54
C TYR A 40 -24.08 23.90 -0.74
N GLY A 41 -24.30 23.33 -1.91
CA GLY A 41 -23.88 23.92 -3.19
C GLY A 41 -22.36 24.08 -3.30
N ARG A 42 -21.58 23.16 -2.71
CA ARG A 42 -20.13 23.21 -2.72
C ARG A 42 -19.56 22.24 -3.75
N THR A 43 -18.51 22.64 -4.45
CA THR A 43 -17.74 21.73 -5.31
C THR A 43 -16.70 21.02 -4.44
N PRO A 44 -16.68 19.68 -4.38
CA PRO A 44 -15.65 18.97 -3.62
C PRO A 44 -14.30 19.07 -4.33
N PRO A 45 -13.17 19.02 -3.59
CA PRO A 45 -11.86 18.88 -4.20
C PRO A 45 -11.77 17.63 -5.07
N GLU A 46 -10.98 17.69 -6.13
CA GLU A 46 -10.70 16.56 -7.00
C GLU A 46 -9.87 15.50 -6.29
N LEU A 47 -10.28 14.23 -6.37
CA LEU A 47 -9.55 13.12 -5.75
C LEU A 47 -8.37 12.72 -6.62
N ILE A 48 -7.16 12.83 -6.08
CA ILE A 48 -5.94 12.28 -6.65
C ILE A 48 -5.98 10.75 -6.51
N ARG A 49 -5.93 10.04 -7.63
CA ARG A 49 -6.03 8.58 -7.68
C ARG A 49 -4.69 7.88 -7.87
N ASN A 50 -3.71 8.60 -8.37
CA ASN A 50 -2.40 8.07 -8.69
C ASN A 50 -1.31 8.80 -7.87
N GLU A 51 -0.49 8.03 -7.19
CA GLU A 51 0.65 8.55 -6.43
C GLU A 51 1.67 9.31 -7.29
N SER A 52 1.75 9.01 -8.59
CA SER A 52 2.59 9.74 -9.53
C SER A 52 2.25 11.23 -9.63
N GLU A 53 1.02 11.63 -9.31
CA GLU A 53 0.62 13.03 -9.29
C GLU A 53 1.18 13.79 -8.08
N THR A 54 1.36 13.13 -6.95
CA THR A 54 1.88 13.74 -5.71
C THR A 54 3.39 13.68 -5.59
N THR A 55 4.05 12.74 -6.27
CA THR A 55 5.51 12.58 -6.23
C THR A 55 6.28 13.84 -6.59
N PRO A 56 5.99 14.54 -7.72
CA PRO A 56 6.71 15.78 -8.06
C PRO A 56 6.49 16.90 -7.03
N LEU A 57 5.30 16.94 -6.42
CA LEU A 57 4.98 17.90 -5.37
C LEU A 57 5.82 17.65 -4.11
N LEU A 58 5.89 16.39 -3.65
CA LEU A 58 6.68 16.01 -2.48
C LEU A 58 8.18 16.27 -2.69
N MET A 59 8.71 15.96 -3.89
CA MET A 59 10.10 16.22 -4.25
C MET A 59 10.42 17.73 -4.20
N ARG A 60 9.54 18.56 -4.75
CA ARG A 60 9.71 20.02 -4.73
C ARG A 60 9.65 20.57 -3.31
N LEU A 61 8.66 20.16 -2.51
CA LEU A 61 8.54 20.58 -1.11
C LEU A 61 9.78 20.21 -0.32
N TRP A 62 10.30 19.01 -0.49
CA TRP A 62 11.54 18.58 0.16
C TRP A 62 12.71 19.49 -0.24
N GLN A 63 12.89 19.73 -1.54
CA GLN A 63 13.98 20.56 -2.06
C GLN A 63 13.87 22.02 -1.56
N ASP A 64 12.65 22.57 -1.54
CA ASP A 64 12.41 23.94 -1.08
C ASP A 64 12.66 24.10 0.43
N THR A 65 12.38 23.06 1.22
CA THR A 65 12.49 23.08 2.69
C THR A 65 13.87 22.69 3.18
N ASN A 66 14.47 21.61 2.61
CA ASN A 66 15.73 21.03 3.09
C ASN A 66 16.93 21.38 2.20
N HIS A 67 16.71 22.12 1.09
CA HIS A 67 17.76 22.56 0.16
C HIS A 67 18.61 21.45 -0.46
N GLU A 68 18.04 20.23 -0.50
CA GLU A 68 18.66 19.05 -1.12
C GLU A 68 17.67 18.28 -1.97
N TYR A 69 18.18 17.47 -2.90
CA TYR A 69 17.32 16.64 -3.74
C TYR A 69 16.99 15.31 -3.03
N PRO A 70 15.71 14.97 -2.82
CA PRO A 70 15.35 13.77 -2.07
C PRO A 70 15.65 12.49 -2.84
N ALA A 71 16.12 11.45 -2.14
CA ALA A 71 16.14 10.10 -2.67
C ALA A 71 14.70 9.56 -2.82
N GLU A 72 14.50 8.54 -3.64
CA GLU A 72 13.19 7.90 -3.82
C GLU A 72 12.65 7.32 -2.52
N SER A 73 13.53 6.73 -1.69
CA SER A 73 13.18 6.27 -0.34
C SER A 73 12.67 7.40 0.55
N THR A 74 13.32 8.56 0.52
CA THR A 74 12.93 9.76 1.29
C THR A 74 11.51 10.22 0.93
N VAL A 75 11.18 10.25 -0.36
CA VAL A 75 9.83 10.62 -0.83
C VAL A 75 8.79 9.60 -0.36
N LYS A 76 9.13 8.31 -0.35
CA LYS A 76 8.27 7.24 0.15
C LYS A 76 8.04 7.35 1.66
N ASP A 77 9.10 7.64 2.42
CA ASP A 77 9.02 7.80 3.87
C ASP A 77 8.21 9.04 4.24
N LEU A 78 8.41 10.16 3.53
CA LEU A 78 7.61 11.37 3.69
C LEU A 78 6.12 11.10 3.41
N ARG A 79 5.80 10.38 2.35
CA ARG A 79 4.41 9.99 2.05
C ARG A 79 3.81 9.15 3.17
N THR A 80 4.56 8.19 3.69
CA THR A 80 4.12 7.34 4.80
C THR A 80 3.85 8.17 6.06
N ALA A 81 4.72 9.14 6.37
CA ALA A 81 4.53 10.04 7.50
C ALA A 81 3.28 10.94 7.32
N ILE A 82 3.05 11.49 6.13
CA ILE A 82 1.85 12.26 5.82
C ILE A 82 0.57 11.43 6.02
N THR A 83 0.58 10.17 5.52
CA THR A 83 -0.51 9.22 5.74
C THR A 83 -0.74 8.97 7.23
N TYR A 84 0.33 8.77 8.00
CA TYR A 84 0.25 8.56 9.45
C TYR A 84 -0.38 9.78 10.16
N ILE A 85 0.10 10.99 9.90
CA ILE A 85 -0.41 12.23 10.50
C ILE A 85 -1.93 12.37 10.29
N LYS A 86 -2.38 12.18 9.06
CA LYS A 86 -3.80 12.28 8.69
C LYS A 86 -4.65 11.19 9.33
N ASN A 87 -4.21 9.96 9.22
CA ASN A 87 -4.97 8.81 9.71
C ASN A 87 -4.99 8.69 11.23
N MET A 88 -3.98 9.22 11.92
CA MET A 88 -3.95 9.33 13.38
C MET A 88 -4.66 10.58 13.90
N CYS A 89 -5.18 11.44 13.02
CA CYS A 89 -5.84 12.71 13.37
C CYS A 89 -4.96 13.57 14.28
N LEU A 90 -3.65 13.68 14.00
CA LEU A 90 -2.76 14.47 14.83
C LEU A 90 -3.16 15.96 14.77
N THR A 91 -3.17 16.59 15.91
CA THR A 91 -3.29 18.06 16.04
C THR A 91 -1.97 18.72 15.66
N ASP A 92 -1.99 20.04 15.42
CA ASP A 92 -0.76 20.79 15.11
C ASP A 92 0.28 20.68 16.23
N ALA A 93 -0.14 20.65 17.51
CA ALA A 93 0.75 20.47 18.65
C ALA A 93 1.38 19.07 18.67
N GLU A 94 0.57 18.01 18.47
CA GLU A 94 1.07 16.63 18.40
C GLU A 94 2.00 16.42 17.19
N LEU A 95 1.78 17.13 16.09
CA LEU A 95 2.65 17.11 14.92
C LEU A 95 4.02 17.75 15.20
N ASP A 96 4.03 18.89 15.91
CA ASP A 96 5.26 19.60 16.26
C ASP A 96 6.11 18.83 17.31
N GLU A 97 5.47 17.98 18.12
CA GLU A 97 6.12 17.09 19.12
C GLU A 97 6.42 15.69 18.57
N LEU A 98 6.07 15.38 17.32
CA LEU A 98 6.24 14.04 16.76
C LEU A 98 7.72 13.68 16.58
N GLU A 99 8.18 12.68 17.31
CA GLU A 99 9.52 12.10 17.10
C GLU A 99 9.59 11.38 15.74
N THR A 100 10.50 11.81 14.87
CA THR A 100 10.65 11.28 13.51
C THR A 100 12.06 11.49 12.99
N ASP A 101 12.51 10.58 12.11
CA ASP A 101 13.76 10.71 11.36
C ASP A 101 13.64 11.63 10.14
N ILE A 102 12.45 12.15 9.85
CA ILE A 102 12.19 13.03 8.70
C ILE A 102 12.40 14.49 9.14
N GLU A 103 13.43 15.09 8.60
CA GLU A 103 13.79 16.48 8.87
C GLU A 103 12.68 17.44 8.39
N ASN A 104 12.33 18.42 9.24
CA ASN A 104 11.31 19.45 8.97
C ASN A 104 9.92 18.88 8.58
N LEU A 105 9.54 17.70 9.08
CA LEU A 105 8.26 17.04 8.77
C LEU A 105 7.03 17.96 8.98
N PRO A 106 6.90 18.76 10.06
CA PRO A 106 5.75 19.64 10.23
C PRO A 106 5.59 20.66 9.09
N ASP A 107 6.68 21.27 8.64
CA ASP A 107 6.65 22.27 7.55
C ASP A 107 6.35 21.59 6.20
N LEU A 108 6.93 20.44 5.94
CA LEU A 108 6.65 19.61 4.75
C LEU A 108 5.17 19.22 4.69
N TYR A 109 4.59 18.78 5.81
CA TYR A 109 3.18 18.42 5.89
C TYR A 109 2.27 19.65 5.63
N ARG A 110 2.54 20.78 6.31
CA ARG A 110 1.76 22.02 6.11
C ARG A 110 1.89 22.53 4.68
N GLY A 111 3.09 22.45 4.10
CA GLY A 111 3.34 22.78 2.70
C GLY A 111 2.54 21.90 1.73
N TYR A 112 2.49 20.60 1.98
CA TYR A 112 1.71 19.63 1.22
C TYR A 112 0.22 19.94 1.27
N GLN A 113 -0.34 20.16 2.46
CA GLN A 113 -1.74 20.52 2.65
C GLN A 113 -2.10 21.85 1.95
N LYS A 114 -1.22 22.84 2.05
CA LYS A 114 -1.40 24.15 1.38
C LYS A 114 -1.42 23.99 -0.14
N ALA A 115 -0.53 23.19 -0.69
CA ALA A 115 -0.46 22.94 -2.13
C ALA A 115 -1.69 22.20 -2.66
N LEU A 116 -2.17 21.16 -1.97
CA LEU A 116 -3.39 20.45 -2.34
C LEU A 116 -4.61 21.38 -2.29
N LYS A 117 -4.72 22.16 -1.24
CA LYS A 117 -5.81 23.16 -1.09
C LYS A 117 -5.79 24.20 -2.21
N ALA A 118 -4.62 24.73 -2.57
CA ALA A 118 -4.46 25.69 -3.66
C ALA A 118 -4.84 25.10 -5.03
N ALA A 119 -4.53 23.81 -5.24
CA ALA A 119 -4.90 23.09 -6.45
C ALA A 119 -6.35 22.57 -6.45
N HIS A 120 -7.11 22.80 -5.39
CA HIS A 120 -8.44 22.22 -5.17
C HIS A 120 -8.48 20.71 -5.32
N LYS A 121 -7.46 20.04 -4.77
CA LYS A 121 -7.28 18.58 -4.79
C LYS A 121 -7.29 17.99 -3.38
N MET A 122 -7.56 16.69 -3.30
CA MET A 122 -7.45 15.89 -2.08
C MET A 122 -6.87 14.50 -2.42
N ASP A 123 -6.15 13.91 -1.50
CA ASP A 123 -5.79 12.49 -1.57
C ASP A 123 -6.82 11.61 -0.83
N TYR A 124 -6.58 10.29 -0.79
CA TYR A 124 -7.50 9.35 -0.12
C TYR A 124 -7.57 9.54 1.40
N ASP A 125 -6.49 10.02 2.03
CA ASP A 125 -6.46 10.29 3.45
C ASP A 125 -7.20 11.60 3.77
N ASP A 126 -7.05 12.64 2.94
CA ASP A 126 -7.85 13.86 3.03
C ASP A 126 -9.35 13.58 2.89
N GLN A 127 -9.72 12.61 2.02
CA GLN A 127 -11.12 12.23 1.87
C GLN A 127 -11.73 11.74 3.19
N LEU A 128 -10.97 10.98 3.99
CA LEU A 128 -11.39 10.54 5.32
C LEU A 128 -11.47 11.73 6.30
N CYS A 129 -10.43 12.57 6.32
CA CYS A 129 -10.38 13.75 7.19
C CYS A 129 -11.53 14.71 6.90
N PHE A 130 -11.81 15.01 5.63
CA PHE A 130 -12.92 15.85 5.24
C PHE A 130 -14.28 15.25 5.59
N ALA A 131 -14.45 13.94 5.40
CA ALA A 131 -15.68 13.28 5.80
C ALA A 131 -15.92 13.40 7.31
N LEU A 132 -14.88 13.19 8.14
CA LEU A 132 -14.96 13.37 9.58
C LEU A 132 -15.28 14.81 9.96
N GLN A 133 -14.63 15.80 9.36
CA GLN A 133 -14.91 17.23 9.58
C GLN A 133 -16.35 17.59 9.21
N ILE A 134 -16.85 17.09 8.08
CA ILE A 134 -18.24 17.30 7.65
C ILE A 134 -19.22 16.69 8.66
N LEU A 135 -18.98 15.47 9.11
CA LEU A 135 -19.86 14.82 10.09
C LEU A 135 -19.92 15.57 11.43
N ARG A 136 -18.81 16.20 11.84
CA ARG A 136 -18.72 17.01 13.06
C ARG A 136 -19.30 18.42 12.88
N GLY A 137 -19.09 19.03 11.72
CA GLY A 137 -19.45 20.42 11.44
C GLY A 137 -20.80 20.64 10.74
N ALA A 138 -21.40 19.58 10.16
CA ALA A 138 -22.68 19.65 9.45
C ALA A 138 -23.69 18.63 10.00
N PRO A 139 -24.39 18.95 11.10
CA PRO A 139 -25.31 18.03 11.79
C PRO A 139 -26.38 17.44 10.87
N ALA A 140 -26.87 18.19 9.88
CA ALA A 140 -27.87 17.72 8.94
C ALA A 140 -27.34 16.55 8.06
N VAL A 141 -26.07 16.57 7.68
CA VAL A 141 -25.42 15.48 6.94
C VAL A 141 -25.28 14.26 7.84
N ALA A 142 -24.78 14.43 9.07
CA ALA A 142 -24.67 13.35 10.03
C ALA A 142 -26.02 12.69 10.31
N ALA A 143 -27.08 13.48 10.55
CA ALA A 143 -28.44 13.00 10.78
C ALA A 143 -28.96 12.19 9.58
N ALA A 144 -28.72 12.63 8.34
CA ALA A 144 -29.12 11.90 7.15
C ALA A 144 -28.47 10.50 7.08
N PHE A 145 -27.18 10.38 7.42
CA PHE A 145 -26.48 9.10 7.46
C PHE A 145 -26.94 8.23 8.62
N ARG A 146 -27.16 8.78 9.83
CA ARG A 146 -27.70 8.05 10.99
C ARG A 146 -29.14 7.55 10.75
N LYS A 147 -29.96 8.33 10.06
CA LYS A 147 -31.28 7.89 9.62
C LYS A 147 -31.21 6.70 8.67
N ARG A 148 -30.22 6.68 7.77
CA ARG A 148 -30.03 5.63 6.77
C ARG A 148 -29.45 4.36 7.36
N TYR A 149 -28.38 4.48 8.16
CA TYR A 149 -27.63 3.34 8.71
C TYR A 149 -27.98 3.15 10.19
N LYS A 150 -28.65 2.07 10.50
CA LYS A 150 -29.08 1.73 11.87
C LYS A 150 -28.15 0.73 12.55
N TYR A 151 -27.37 -0.02 11.77
CA TYR A 151 -26.45 -1.05 12.21
C TYR A 151 -25.14 -0.91 11.46
N PHE A 152 -24.03 -1.08 12.17
CA PHE A 152 -22.69 -1.03 11.64
C PHE A 152 -21.97 -2.34 11.95
N CYS A 153 -21.52 -3.05 10.91
CA CYS A 153 -20.68 -4.22 11.05
C CYS A 153 -19.33 -3.89 10.41
N VAL A 154 -18.27 -3.93 11.23
CA VAL A 154 -16.90 -3.61 10.81
C VAL A 154 -16.07 -4.87 10.88
N ASP A 155 -15.48 -5.27 9.77
CA ASP A 155 -14.58 -6.41 9.64
C ASP A 155 -13.13 -5.93 9.57
N GLU A 156 -12.18 -6.79 9.99
CA GLU A 156 -10.75 -6.48 10.06
C GLU A 156 -10.46 -5.15 10.80
N SER A 157 -11.16 -4.98 11.92
CA SER A 157 -11.14 -3.71 12.66
C SER A 157 -9.76 -3.32 13.19
N GLN A 158 -8.84 -4.29 13.38
CA GLN A 158 -7.45 -4.03 13.77
C GLN A 158 -6.64 -3.26 12.71
N ASP A 159 -7.06 -3.33 11.43
CA ASP A 159 -6.38 -2.64 10.32
C ASP A 159 -6.98 -1.26 10.02
N THR A 160 -8.03 -0.89 10.77
CA THR A 160 -8.75 0.38 10.61
C THR A 160 -7.98 1.51 11.31
N SER A 161 -7.83 2.67 10.65
CA SER A 161 -7.14 3.82 11.20
C SER A 161 -7.99 4.62 12.21
N LYS A 162 -7.35 5.49 13.00
CA LYS A 162 -8.05 6.31 14.00
C LYS A 162 -9.13 7.20 13.37
N VAL A 163 -8.84 7.84 12.22
CA VAL A 163 -9.84 8.66 11.51
C VAL A 163 -11.05 7.85 11.06
N GLN A 164 -10.83 6.61 10.64
CA GLN A 164 -11.90 5.72 10.23
C GLN A 164 -12.76 5.26 11.42
N HIS A 165 -12.13 4.94 12.55
CA HIS A 165 -12.85 4.66 13.81
C HIS A 165 -13.68 5.86 14.27
N GLU A 166 -13.14 7.07 14.15
CA GLU A 166 -13.88 8.29 14.51
C GLU A 166 -15.09 8.52 13.59
N ILE A 167 -14.98 8.25 12.30
CA ILE A 167 -16.13 8.31 11.36
C ILE A 167 -17.22 7.33 11.81
N ILE A 168 -16.83 6.08 12.10
CA ILE A 168 -17.76 5.05 12.57
C ILE A 168 -18.40 5.48 13.89
N ARG A 169 -17.62 5.98 14.84
CA ARG A 169 -18.10 6.45 16.15
C ARG A 169 -19.14 7.54 16.01
N VAL A 170 -18.88 8.57 15.18
CA VAL A 170 -19.83 9.67 14.96
C VAL A 170 -21.12 9.15 14.31
N LEU A 171 -21.04 8.21 13.38
CA LEU A 171 -22.22 7.64 12.72
C LEU A 171 -23.05 6.72 13.64
N ALA A 172 -22.39 5.90 14.47
CA ALA A 172 -23.04 4.96 15.36
C ALA A 172 -23.53 5.58 16.69
N GLN A 173 -23.16 6.82 16.99
CA GLN A 173 -23.36 7.47 18.29
C GLN A 173 -24.80 7.42 18.81
N GLU A 174 -25.81 7.56 17.95
CA GLU A 174 -27.22 7.58 18.38
C GLU A 174 -27.82 6.18 18.49
N SER A 175 -27.42 5.26 17.61
CA SER A 175 -28.01 3.91 17.57
C SER A 175 -27.35 2.96 18.55
N GLY A 176 -26.05 3.12 18.82
CA GLY A 176 -25.23 2.19 19.56
C GLY A 176 -25.10 0.79 18.92
N ASN A 177 -25.73 0.57 17.77
CA ASN A 177 -25.76 -0.72 17.10
C ASN A 177 -24.49 -0.94 16.27
N ILE A 178 -23.41 -1.27 16.95
CA ILE A 178 -22.12 -1.52 16.34
C ILE A 178 -21.63 -2.93 16.67
N PHE A 179 -21.15 -3.63 15.66
CA PHE A 179 -20.52 -4.94 15.77
C PHE A 179 -19.16 -4.87 15.06
N MET A 180 -18.08 -5.03 15.83
CA MET A 180 -16.72 -5.03 15.29
C MET A 180 -16.13 -6.43 15.41
N VAL A 181 -15.48 -6.88 14.34
CA VAL A 181 -14.69 -8.11 14.30
C VAL A 181 -13.26 -7.74 13.99
N GLY A 182 -12.33 -8.32 14.73
CA GLY A 182 -10.91 -8.09 14.53
C GLY A 182 -10.06 -8.92 15.48
N ASP A 183 -8.79 -8.97 15.19
CA ASP A 183 -7.79 -9.66 15.99
C ASP A 183 -6.56 -8.74 16.12
N GLU A 184 -6.36 -8.18 17.31
CA GLU A 184 -5.24 -7.27 17.57
C GLU A 184 -3.87 -7.91 17.34
N ASP A 185 -3.76 -9.24 17.47
CA ASP A 185 -2.54 -9.99 17.18
C ASP A 185 -2.22 -10.05 15.68
N GLN A 186 -3.19 -9.76 14.80
CA GLN A 186 -3.02 -9.70 13.35
C GLN A 186 -2.81 -8.28 12.82
N SER A 187 -2.73 -7.27 13.68
CA SER A 187 -2.48 -5.88 13.27
C SER A 187 -1.03 -5.70 12.82
N ILE A 188 -0.78 -5.84 11.52
CA ILE A 188 0.54 -5.71 10.89
C ILE A 188 0.67 -4.46 10.01
N TYR A 189 -0.38 -3.64 9.93
CA TYR A 189 -0.43 -2.42 9.10
C TYR A 189 -0.21 -1.13 9.89
N GLY A 190 0.54 -1.19 11.00
CA GLY A 190 0.91 0.00 11.78
C GLY A 190 1.58 1.10 10.95
N PHE A 191 2.40 0.72 9.94
CA PHE A 191 3.01 1.65 8.99
C PHE A 191 2.01 2.37 8.06
N ARG A 192 0.75 1.91 8.03
CA ARG A 192 -0.38 2.57 7.36
C ARG A 192 -1.34 3.23 8.36
N ALA A 193 -0.86 3.50 9.57
CA ALA A 193 -1.64 4.06 10.68
C ALA A 193 -2.84 3.20 11.11
N ALA A 194 -2.73 1.86 11.00
CA ALA A 194 -3.68 0.97 11.67
C ALA A 194 -3.69 1.26 13.17
N TYR A 195 -4.89 1.28 13.77
CA TYR A 195 -5.11 1.68 15.15
C TYR A 195 -5.80 0.57 15.96
N PRO A 196 -5.09 -0.53 16.27
CA PRO A 196 -5.64 -1.66 17.01
C PRO A 196 -6.10 -1.30 18.43
N GLN A 197 -5.62 -0.15 18.95
CA GLN A 197 -6.04 0.37 20.24
C GLN A 197 -7.56 0.56 20.34
N ALA A 198 -8.23 0.84 19.21
CA ALA A 198 -9.68 0.96 19.17
C ALA A 198 -10.40 -0.36 19.57
N LEU A 199 -9.83 -1.52 19.24
CA LEU A 199 -10.34 -2.82 19.71
C LEU A 199 -10.08 -3.02 21.20
N MET A 200 -8.89 -2.63 21.67
CA MET A 200 -8.53 -2.76 23.10
C MET A 200 -9.38 -1.85 23.98
N ASP A 201 -9.70 -0.64 23.51
CA ASP A 201 -10.50 0.35 24.23
C ASP A 201 -11.98 0.34 23.84
N PHE A 202 -12.46 -0.74 23.21
CA PHE A 202 -13.82 -0.81 22.68
C PHE A 202 -14.89 -0.58 23.76
N GLU A 203 -14.73 -1.22 24.93
CA GLU A 203 -15.65 -1.08 26.07
C GLU A 203 -15.64 0.32 26.69
N LYS A 204 -14.48 1.02 26.61
CA LYS A 204 -14.37 2.42 27.04
C LYS A 204 -15.08 3.36 26.07
N THR A 205 -14.98 3.07 24.78
CA THR A 205 -15.59 3.87 23.71
C THR A 205 -17.10 3.63 23.61
N TYR A 206 -17.56 2.40 23.88
CA TYR A 206 -18.95 1.98 23.83
C TYR A 206 -19.36 1.33 25.17
N PRO A 207 -19.74 2.12 26.18
CA PRO A 207 -20.13 1.60 27.49
C PRO A 207 -21.27 0.60 27.38
N GLY A 208 -21.10 -0.55 28.01
CA GLY A 208 -22.07 -1.66 27.95
C GLY A 208 -21.85 -2.61 26.76
N ALA A 209 -20.82 -2.42 25.96
CA ALA A 209 -20.45 -3.37 24.92
C ALA A 209 -20.04 -4.72 25.51
N GLN A 210 -20.37 -5.79 24.78
CA GLN A 210 -19.94 -7.15 25.10
C GLN A 210 -18.76 -7.57 24.24
N ILE A 211 -17.75 -8.15 24.87
CA ILE A 211 -16.59 -8.71 24.16
C ILE A 211 -16.80 -10.23 24.10
N LEU A 212 -16.82 -10.75 22.89
CA LEU A 212 -16.92 -12.18 22.61
C LEU A 212 -15.61 -12.66 22.00
N LEU A 213 -14.96 -13.63 22.63
CA LEU A 213 -13.72 -14.22 22.13
C LEU A 213 -14.05 -15.45 21.26
N MET A 214 -13.42 -15.49 20.07
CA MET A 214 -13.46 -16.65 19.19
C MET A 214 -12.19 -17.49 19.43
N GLU A 215 -12.28 -18.44 20.35
CA GLU A 215 -11.13 -19.21 20.82
C GLU A 215 -10.96 -20.56 20.11
N GLN A 216 -11.78 -20.87 19.12
CA GLN A 216 -11.67 -22.10 18.32
C GLN A 216 -11.16 -21.79 16.91
N ASN A 217 -10.08 -22.44 16.50
CA ASN A 217 -9.51 -22.34 15.18
C ASN A 217 -9.89 -23.55 14.32
N TYR A 218 -10.64 -23.28 13.25
CA TYR A 218 -11.10 -24.30 12.29
C TYR A 218 -10.23 -24.40 11.03
N ARG A 219 -9.13 -23.64 10.96
CA ARG A 219 -8.28 -23.52 9.76
C ARG A 219 -6.99 -24.32 9.89
N SER A 220 -6.30 -24.16 11.00
CA SER A 220 -4.92 -24.62 11.18
C SER A 220 -4.85 -25.86 12.06
N THR A 221 -3.89 -26.74 11.77
CA THR A 221 -3.57 -27.89 12.60
C THR A 221 -2.86 -27.48 13.89
N GLU A 222 -2.84 -28.38 14.86
CA GLU A 222 -2.30 -28.15 16.20
C GLU A 222 -0.86 -27.60 16.21
N PRO A 223 0.14 -28.17 15.49
CA PRO A 223 1.52 -27.66 15.53
C PRO A 223 1.64 -26.22 15.03
N ILE A 224 0.85 -25.83 14.01
CA ILE A 224 0.83 -24.45 13.49
C ILE A 224 0.27 -23.51 14.56
N LEU A 225 -0.83 -23.91 15.19
CA LEU A 225 -1.51 -23.07 16.16
C LEU A 225 -0.70 -22.90 17.45
N GLU A 226 -0.05 -23.95 17.93
CA GLU A 226 0.85 -23.87 19.08
C GLU A 226 2.02 -22.90 18.83
N ALA A 227 2.63 -22.97 17.65
CA ALA A 227 3.71 -22.05 17.28
C ALA A 227 3.20 -20.60 17.20
N ALA A 228 2.03 -20.38 16.60
CA ALA A 228 1.39 -19.07 16.51
C ALA A 228 1.06 -18.52 17.90
N ASN A 229 0.42 -19.32 18.76
CA ASN A 229 0.10 -18.93 20.15
C ASN A 229 1.35 -18.52 20.93
N ARG A 230 2.45 -19.30 20.83
CA ARG A 230 3.73 -18.97 21.47
C ARG A 230 4.35 -17.69 20.93
N PHE A 231 4.17 -17.43 19.63
CA PHE A 231 4.68 -16.22 18.99
C PHE A 231 3.92 -14.97 19.46
N VAL A 232 2.58 -14.98 19.38
CA VAL A 232 1.75 -13.83 19.71
C VAL A 232 1.69 -13.56 21.22
N ALA A 233 1.95 -14.56 22.07
CA ALA A 233 2.05 -14.39 23.52
C ALA A 233 3.14 -13.40 23.95
N ARG A 234 4.10 -13.05 23.06
CA ARG A 234 5.14 -12.03 23.31
C ARG A 234 4.61 -10.60 23.16
N ASN A 235 3.45 -10.41 22.55
CA ASN A 235 2.84 -9.11 22.41
C ASN A 235 2.39 -8.59 23.78
N ARG A 236 2.74 -7.36 24.10
CA ARG A 236 2.38 -6.73 25.40
C ARG A 236 0.96 -6.19 25.43
N TYR A 237 0.48 -5.72 24.26
CA TYR A 237 -0.83 -5.07 24.11
C TYR A 237 -1.77 -6.01 23.37
N ARG A 238 -2.34 -6.98 24.11
CA ARG A 238 -3.31 -7.93 23.60
C ARG A 238 -4.30 -8.33 24.68
N ARG A 239 -5.49 -8.78 24.26
CA ARG A 239 -6.43 -9.44 25.18
C ARG A 239 -5.94 -10.86 25.48
N PRO A 240 -5.96 -11.30 26.74
CA PRO A 240 -5.69 -12.70 27.07
C PRO A 240 -6.68 -13.61 26.37
N LYS A 241 -6.19 -14.46 25.48
CA LYS A 241 -6.98 -15.48 24.78
C LYS A 241 -6.10 -16.67 24.47
N THR A 242 -6.67 -17.86 24.46
CA THR A 242 -6.00 -19.10 24.07
C THR A 242 -6.79 -19.74 22.94
N ILE A 243 -6.22 -19.76 21.77
CA ILE A 243 -6.87 -20.31 20.58
C ILE A 243 -6.62 -21.81 20.54
N ALA A 244 -7.71 -22.62 20.58
CA ALA A 244 -7.65 -24.07 20.55
C ALA A 244 -7.82 -24.61 19.13
N PRO A 245 -7.07 -25.66 18.73
CA PRO A 245 -7.23 -26.30 17.44
C PRO A 245 -8.48 -27.17 17.41
N THR A 246 -9.16 -27.20 16.27
CA THR A 246 -10.25 -28.14 15.97
C THR A 246 -9.84 -29.15 14.87
N GLN A 247 -8.73 -28.89 14.17
CA GLN A 247 -8.20 -29.69 13.06
C GLN A 247 -7.27 -30.71 13.66
N GLY A 248 -7.22 -31.46 14.44
CA GLY A 248 -6.36 -32.54 14.93
C GLY A 248 -4.85 -32.36 14.63
N PRO A 249 -4.08 -33.40 14.88
CA PRO A 249 -2.64 -33.38 14.62
C PRO A 249 -2.35 -33.23 13.13
N GLY A 250 -1.44 -32.32 12.77
CA GLY A 250 -0.96 -32.10 11.42
C GLY A 250 0.52 -32.39 11.30
N ALA A 251 1.07 -32.14 10.12
CA ALA A 251 2.52 -32.21 9.92
C ALA A 251 3.25 -31.20 10.83
N PRO A 252 4.39 -31.56 11.42
CA PRO A 252 5.18 -30.65 12.22
C PRO A 252 5.74 -29.50 11.37
N LEU A 253 5.91 -28.34 12.01
CA LEU A 253 6.63 -27.22 11.37
C LEU A 253 8.09 -27.60 11.15
N GLN A 254 8.56 -27.32 9.94
CA GLN A 254 9.94 -27.59 9.55
C GLN A 254 10.73 -26.29 9.44
N ILE A 255 11.92 -26.26 10.03
CA ILE A 255 12.92 -25.22 9.82
C ILE A 255 14.05 -25.83 9.02
N VAL A 256 14.24 -25.34 7.80
CA VAL A 256 15.26 -25.83 6.90
C VAL A 256 16.35 -24.80 6.73
N SER A 257 17.58 -25.15 7.09
CA SER A 257 18.76 -24.34 6.84
C SER A 257 19.50 -24.85 5.62
N VAL A 258 19.82 -23.96 4.71
CA VAL A 258 20.58 -24.27 3.49
C VAL A 258 21.91 -23.51 3.47
N PRO A 259 23.00 -24.09 2.94
CA PRO A 259 24.31 -23.45 2.95
C PRO A 259 24.39 -22.15 2.16
N ARG A 260 23.67 -22.07 1.05
CA ARG A 260 23.65 -20.90 0.14
C ARG A 260 22.24 -20.46 -0.16
N ARG A 261 22.04 -19.17 -0.39
CA ARG A 261 20.75 -18.60 -0.78
C ARG A 261 20.13 -19.27 -2.01
N ALA A 262 20.96 -19.63 -2.99
CA ALA A 262 20.50 -20.31 -4.20
C ALA A 262 19.93 -21.73 -3.93
N ASP A 263 20.37 -22.40 -2.87
CA ASP A 263 19.94 -23.75 -2.54
C ASP A 263 18.49 -23.78 -1.98
N GLN A 264 17.93 -22.61 -1.62
CA GLN A 264 16.51 -22.48 -1.24
C GLN A 264 15.57 -22.81 -2.39
N LEU A 265 15.95 -22.47 -3.62
CA LEU A 265 15.08 -22.59 -4.78
C LEU A 265 14.76 -24.05 -5.14
N PRO A 266 15.75 -24.96 -5.29
CA PRO A 266 15.49 -26.37 -5.50
C PRO A 266 14.63 -26.97 -4.40
N PHE A 267 14.92 -26.65 -3.14
CA PHE A 267 14.15 -27.14 -1.99
C PHE A 267 12.68 -26.70 -2.06
N LEU A 268 12.40 -25.41 -2.28
CA LEU A 268 11.03 -24.91 -2.40
C LEU A 268 10.28 -25.55 -3.56
N PHE A 269 10.98 -25.73 -4.67
CA PHE A 269 10.44 -26.34 -5.87
C PHE A 269 10.07 -27.81 -5.65
N GLU A 270 10.96 -28.61 -5.10
CA GLU A 270 10.72 -30.03 -4.77
C GLU A 270 9.58 -30.16 -3.76
N THR A 271 9.55 -29.28 -2.73
CA THR A 271 8.45 -29.27 -1.76
C THR A 271 7.11 -28.99 -2.44
N ALA A 272 7.05 -28.02 -3.36
CA ALA A 272 5.82 -27.68 -4.06
C ALA A 272 5.32 -28.80 -4.99
N GLN A 273 6.23 -29.57 -5.60
CA GLN A 273 5.87 -30.69 -6.46
C GLN A 273 5.24 -31.87 -5.70
N HIS A 274 5.57 -32.03 -4.42
CA HIS A 274 5.05 -33.10 -3.58
C HIS A 274 3.83 -32.71 -2.75
N CYS A 275 3.27 -31.53 -2.97
CA CYS A 275 2.07 -31.08 -2.30
C CYS A 275 0.83 -31.37 -3.17
N ASP A 276 -0.13 -32.11 -2.62
CA ASP A 276 -1.40 -32.42 -3.29
C ASP A 276 -2.35 -31.20 -3.35
N THR A 277 -2.07 -30.18 -2.56
CA THR A 277 -2.86 -28.93 -2.47
C THR A 277 -2.02 -27.74 -2.87
N GLY A 278 -2.66 -26.62 -3.14
CA GLY A 278 -1.97 -25.37 -3.50
C GLY A 278 -0.92 -24.96 -2.47
N THR A 279 0.30 -24.68 -2.95
CA THR A 279 1.42 -24.23 -2.13
C THR A 279 1.60 -22.73 -2.27
N ALA A 280 1.73 -22.01 -1.14
CA ALA A 280 2.05 -20.60 -1.13
C ALA A 280 3.49 -20.37 -0.67
N VAL A 281 4.26 -19.63 -1.46
CA VAL A 281 5.60 -19.18 -1.11
C VAL A 281 5.54 -17.71 -0.68
N LEU A 282 5.88 -17.45 0.58
CA LEU A 282 5.92 -16.11 1.14
C LEU A 282 7.35 -15.58 1.15
N PHE A 283 7.53 -14.32 0.78
CA PHE A 283 8.83 -13.66 0.69
C PHE A 283 8.75 -12.24 1.25
N ARG A 284 9.90 -11.71 1.64
CA ARG A 284 9.99 -10.36 2.24
C ARG A 284 9.92 -9.26 1.20
N ASN A 285 10.61 -9.42 0.06
CA ASN A 285 10.73 -8.42 -1.00
C ASN A 285 10.40 -9.06 -2.35
N HIS A 286 9.80 -8.30 -3.26
CA HIS A 286 9.44 -8.77 -4.61
C HIS A 286 10.61 -9.36 -5.37
N GLU A 287 11.81 -8.78 -5.23
CA GLU A 287 13.05 -9.30 -5.83
C GLU A 287 13.37 -10.73 -5.40
N SER A 288 12.98 -11.11 -4.19
CA SER A 288 13.19 -12.48 -3.69
C SER A 288 12.33 -13.53 -4.40
N ALA A 289 11.25 -13.11 -5.06
CA ALA A 289 10.38 -13.99 -5.84
C ALA A 289 10.91 -14.25 -7.26
N LEU A 290 11.69 -13.33 -7.83
CA LEU A 290 12.14 -13.44 -9.23
C LEU A 290 12.85 -14.75 -9.56
N PRO A 291 13.80 -15.26 -8.74
CA PRO A 291 14.48 -16.51 -9.06
C PRO A 291 13.56 -17.74 -9.05
N ILE A 292 12.54 -17.78 -8.19
CA ILE A 292 11.60 -18.91 -8.18
C ILE A 292 10.62 -18.82 -9.35
N ILE A 293 10.24 -17.60 -9.75
CA ILE A 293 9.41 -17.37 -10.94
C ILE A 293 10.16 -17.84 -12.19
N ASP A 294 11.42 -17.41 -12.39
CA ASP A 294 12.28 -17.85 -13.49
C ASP A 294 12.42 -19.38 -13.53
N LEU A 295 12.59 -20.01 -12.36
CA LEU A 295 12.66 -21.48 -12.26
C LEU A 295 11.35 -22.15 -12.68
N CYS A 296 10.19 -21.61 -12.25
CA CYS A 296 8.88 -22.13 -12.63
C CYS A 296 8.65 -21.99 -14.15
N GLU A 297 8.98 -20.84 -14.74
CA GLU A 297 8.85 -20.61 -16.19
C GLU A 297 9.74 -21.57 -17.00
N ARG A 298 11.01 -21.71 -16.66
CA ARG A 298 11.94 -22.63 -17.33
C ARG A 298 11.51 -24.09 -17.25
N ARG A 299 10.77 -24.46 -16.22
CA ARG A 299 10.30 -25.83 -16.01
C ARG A 299 8.82 -26.04 -16.37
N GLY A 300 8.15 -25.02 -16.90
CA GLY A 300 6.76 -25.09 -17.33
C GLY A 300 5.78 -25.32 -16.19
N ILE A 301 6.09 -24.84 -14.95
CA ILE A 301 5.22 -25.02 -13.78
C ILE A 301 4.28 -23.85 -13.64
N PRO A 302 2.96 -24.09 -13.56
CA PRO A 302 2.00 -23.04 -13.33
C PRO A 302 2.21 -22.37 -11.98
N TYR A 303 2.23 -21.05 -11.96
CA TYR A 303 2.27 -20.25 -10.75
C TYR A 303 1.34 -19.05 -10.86
N ALA A 304 0.94 -18.48 -9.71
CA ALA A 304 0.23 -17.24 -9.63
C ALA A 304 0.99 -16.27 -8.70
N CYS A 305 1.34 -15.10 -9.19
CA CYS A 305 1.97 -14.05 -8.39
C CYS A 305 1.14 -12.76 -8.51
N LYS A 306 0.69 -12.21 -7.37
CA LYS A 306 -0.17 -11.02 -7.37
C LYS A 306 0.54 -9.72 -7.76
N ALA A 307 1.84 -9.67 -7.60
CA ALA A 307 2.63 -8.48 -7.89
C ALA A 307 4.06 -8.90 -8.25
N VAL A 308 4.27 -9.28 -9.50
CA VAL A 308 5.59 -9.06 -10.09
C VAL A 308 5.56 -7.61 -10.53
N ASP A 309 6.07 -6.75 -9.68
CA ASP A 309 6.31 -5.38 -10.06
C ASP A 309 7.35 -5.44 -11.19
N GLN A 310 6.95 -5.13 -12.42
CA GLN A 310 7.84 -5.05 -13.56
C GLN A 310 8.83 -3.86 -13.44
N THR A 311 8.86 -3.24 -12.25
CA THR A 311 9.76 -2.12 -11.92
C THR A 311 11.22 -2.46 -12.16
N PHE A 312 11.63 -3.73 -12.05
CA PHE A 312 12.99 -4.11 -12.41
C PHE A 312 13.29 -3.76 -13.89
N PHE A 313 12.47 -4.22 -14.83
CA PHE A 313 12.69 -4.00 -16.26
C PHE A 313 12.35 -2.57 -16.71
N THR A 314 11.55 -1.85 -15.94
CA THR A 314 11.23 -0.44 -16.18
C THR A 314 12.13 0.52 -15.39
N ASN A 315 12.95 -0.01 -14.46
CA ASN A 315 13.91 0.79 -13.71
C ASN A 315 14.90 1.47 -14.64
N LYS A 316 15.12 2.76 -14.40
CA LYS A 316 16.00 3.60 -15.23
C LYS A 316 17.41 3.00 -15.35
N ILE A 317 17.97 2.51 -14.25
CA ILE A 317 19.33 1.92 -14.24
C ILE A 317 19.38 0.66 -15.11
N VAL A 318 18.37 -0.21 -15.00
CA VAL A 318 18.29 -1.45 -15.81
C VAL A 318 18.14 -1.12 -17.29
N ARG A 319 17.30 -0.13 -17.63
CA ARG A 319 17.19 0.37 -19.01
C ARG A 319 18.52 0.93 -19.51
N ASP A 320 19.21 1.73 -18.69
CA ASP A 320 20.48 2.31 -19.04
C ASP A 320 21.52 1.23 -19.34
N VAL A 321 21.60 0.20 -18.51
CA VAL A 321 22.47 -0.96 -18.74
C VAL A 321 22.06 -1.71 -20.02
N THR A 322 20.78 -1.94 -20.22
CA THR A 322 20.26 -2.60 -21.43
C THR A 322 20.56 -1.79 -22.68
N ASP A 323 20.37 -0.46 -22.64
CA ASP A 323 20.68 0.44 -23.75
C ASP A 323 22.19 0.41 -24.10
N ILE A 324 23.07 0.35 -23.09
CA ILE A 324 24.54 0.23 -23.30
C ILE A 324 24.86 -1.09 -24.00
N PHE A 325 24.34 -2.22 -23.57
CA PHE A 325 24.56 -3.50 -24.23
C PHE A 325 23.95 -3.56 -25.63
N THR A 326 22.77 -2.98 -25.82
CA THR A 326 22.15 -2.88 -27.15
C THR A 326 22.98 -2.06 -28.07
N LEU A 327 23.51 -0.91 -27.63
CA LEU A 327 24.39 -0.06 -28.44
C LEU A 327 25.73 -0.74 -28.74
N ALA A 328 26.27 -1.52 -27.81
CA ALA A 328 27.50 -2.29 -28.07
C ALA A 328 27.27 -3.38 -29.13
N ALA A 329 26.12 -4.03 -29.16
CA ALA A 329 25.74 -5.03 -30.16
C ALA A 329 25.34 -4.39 -31.50
N HIS A 330 24.73 -3.21 -31.46
CA HIS A 330 24.24 -2.46 -32.64
C HIS A 330 24.76 -1.01 -32.64
N PRO A 331 26.03 -0.76 -32.94
CA PRO A 331 26.67 0.57 -32.82
C PRO A 331 26.04 1.68 -33.66
N ALA A 332 25.29 1.32 -34.72
CA ALA A 332 24.60 2.24 -35.61
C ALA A 332 23.16 2.59 -35.16
N ASP A 333 22.67 2.00 -34.03
CA ASP A 333 21.34 2.29 -33.50
C ASP A 333 21.30 3.69 -32.88
N GLY A 334 20.89 4.67 -33.70
CA GLY A 334 20.78 6.07 -33.30
C GLY A 334 19.73 6.33 -32.22
N GLU A 335 18.66 5.54 -32.16
CA GLU A 335 17.61 5.70 -31.15
C GLU A 335 18.13 5.33 -29.77
N THR A 336 18.78 4.18 -29.66
CA THR A 336 19.42 3.74 -28.41
C THR A 336 20.56 4.68 -28.03
N PHE A 337 21.38 5.14 -29.01
CA PHE A 337 22.42 6.10 -28.75
C PHE A 337 21.89 7.40 -28.13
N LEU A 338 20.82 7.98 -28.66
CA LEU A 338 20.19 9.21 -28.12
C LEU A 338 19.63 9.05 -26.70
N ARG A 339 19.32 7.84 -26.27
CA ARG A 339 18.88 7.57 -24.89
C ARG A 339 20.03 7.47 -23.88
N CYS A 340 21.24 7.15 -24.33
CA CYS A 340 22.34 6.85 -23.40
C CYS A 340 23.65 7.64 -23.62
N TYR A 341 23.87 8.42 -24.72
CA TYR A 341 25.12 9.07 -25.00
C TYR A 341 25.66 9.96 -23.88
N TYR A 342 24.79 10.67 -23.18
CA TYR A 342 25.16 11.58 -22.09
C TYR A 342 25.56 10.86 -20.78
N LYS A 343 25.42 9.53 -20.71
CA LYS A 343 25.71 8.71 -19.53
C LYS A 343 27.16 8.20 -19.52
N PHE A 344 27.89 8.35 -20.57
CA PHE A 344 29.28 7.88 -20.69
C PHE A 344 30.31 8.89 -20.14
N GLY A 345 29.88 10.02 -19.57
CA GLY A 345 30.76 11.04 -19.03
C GLY A 345 31.55 11.82 -20.10
N VAL A 346 31.18 11.70 -21.37
CA VAL A 346 31.78 12.42 -22.47
C VAL A 346 30.98 13.69 -22.75
N PRO A 347 31.61 14.87 -22.92
CA PRO A 347 30.91 16.14 -23.14
C PRO A 347 30.38 16.24 -24.58
N VAL A 348 29.33 15.49 -24.89
CA VAL A 348 28.64 15.50 -26.19
C VAL A 348 27.34 16.28 -26.05
N THR A 349 27.16 17.29 -26.89
CA THR A 349 25.91 18.05 -26.98
C THR A 349 24.80 17.23 -27.69
N ARG A 350 23.55 17.58 -27.46
CA ARG A 350 22.44 16.93 -28.17
C ARG A 350 22.50 17.13 -29.70
N ALA A 351 23.01 18.26 -30.15
CA ALA A 351 23.19 18.56 -31.59
C ALA A 351 24.21 17.62 -32.21
N GLN A 352 25.36 17.42 -31.55
CA GLN A 352 26.40 16.49 -31.99
C GLN A 352 25.89 15.04 -31.97
N ALA A 353 25.12 14.64 -30.95
CA ALA A 353 24.53 13.30 -30.90
C ALA A 353 23.55 13.04 -32.06
N LEU A 354 22.70 14.03 -32.40
CA LEU A 354 21.80 13.95 -33.54
C LEU A 354 22.56 13.89 -34.87
N PHE A 355 23.62 14.69 -35.01
CA PHE A 355 24.51 14.67 -36.19
C PHE A 355 25.11 13.27 -36.34
N ALA A 356 25.71 12.72 -35.29
CA ALA A 356 26.28 11.38 -35.27
C ALA A 356 25.30 10.29 -35.70
N CYS A 357 24.05 10.36 -35.22
CA CYS A 357 22.99 9.43 -35.64
C CYS A 357 22.67 9.51 -37.14
N ASN A 358 22.65 10.74 -37.70
CA ASN A 358 22.41 10.94 -39.13
C ASN A 358 23.58 10.39 -39.97
N GLN A 359 24.82 10.65 -39.56
CA GLN A 359 26.01 10.12 -40.19
C GLN A 359 26.09 8.60 -40.11
N ALA A 360 25.82 8.04 -38.92
CA ALA A 360 25.76 6.58 -38.72
C ALA A 360 24.75 5.91 -39.65
N ARG A 361 23.58 6.52 -39.81
CA ARG A 361 22.54 6.03 -40.74
C ARG A 361 22.92 6.15 -42.21
N GLN A 362 23.61 7.24 -42.58
CA GLN A 362 24.00 7.51 -43.97
C GLN A 362 25.16 6.62 -44.45
N TYR A 363 26.13 6.38 -43.57
CA TYR A 363 27.38 5.68 -43.93
C TYR A 363 27.50 4.28 -43.33
N GLY A 364 26.50 3.79 -42.61
CA GLY A 364 26.50 2.46 -42.01
C GLY A 364 27.56 2.24 -40.91
N GLN A 365 27.99 3.32 -40.25
CA GLN A 365 29.03 3.29 -39.22
C GLN A 365 28.41 3.43 -37.82
N GLY A 366 29.18 3.15 -36.75
CA GLY A 366 28.69 3.35 -35.37
C GLY A 366 28.53 4.83 -35.04
N CYS A 367 27.54 5.17 -34.19
CA CYS A 367 27.31 6.55 -33.77
C CYS A 367 28.52 7.19 -33.07
N TRP A 368 29.24 6.44 -32.23
CA TRP A 368 30.50 6.92 -31.63
C TRP A 368 31.60 7.15 -32.64
N THR A 369 31.72 6.27 -33.62
CA THR A 369 32.67 6.42 -34.71
C THR A 369 32.39 7.67 -35.52
N ALA A 370 31.11 7.98 -35.76
CA ALA A 370 30.69 9.17 -36.46
C ALA A 370 31.05 10.47 -35.72
N LEU A 371 30.99 10.46 -34.39
CA LEU A 371 31.42 11.60 -33.56
C LEU A 371 32.92 11.84 -33.60
N LEU A 372 33.71 10.76 -33.53
CA LEU A 372 35.18 10.86 -33.56
C LEU A 372 35.72 11.36 -34.90
N ASN A 373 34.99 11.16 -35.97
CA ASN A 373 35.39 11.61 -37.33
C ASN A 373 35.00 13.07 -37.62
N GLU A 374 34.27 13.77 -36.74
CA GLU A 374 33.91 15.17 -36.88
C GLU A 374 35.07 16.10 -36.55
N ASP A 375 36.03 15.65 -35.72
CA ASP A 375 37.22 16.43 -35.31
C ASP A 375 38.43 16.19 -36.22
N SER A 376 38.26 15.51 -37.35
CA SER A 376 39.29 15.27 -38.38
C SER A 376 38.94 15.99 -39.68
#